data_f0130d90fccff5d096b7037025d2cf21
#
_entry.id   f0130d90fccff5d096b7037025d2cf21
#
_cell.length_a   1.000
_cell.length_b   1.000
_cell.length_c   1.000
_cell.angle_alpha   90.00
_cell.angle_beta   90.00
_cell.angle_gamma   90.00
#
_symmetry.space_group_name_H-M   'P 1'
#
loop_
_entity.id
_entity.type
_entity.pdbx_description
1 polymer ?
#
loop_
_entity_poly.entity_id
_entity_poly.type
_entity_poly.pdbx_seq_one_letter_code
_entity_poly.pdbx_strand_id
1 'polypeptide(L)'
;MFLLSIAPEIEIRSDIPGPGNPCDKYPNIALVETHPPNQIIGVDGIKGTTITYNKGEKFTIFVTPNTQDITLHMTDRFGVYHVRKFELIDYIKIAIKLANASASNWQKSQKKTEQNFQEKVISDKKPSKIVLLSPDVTPERNVFRIDSYQTYVRGKVSDNEGVLTVLVNGKKTGVKEDGSFAAKLKLALGASEISVQAEDINGNVAERTFTIIREEFISEETLVDVDMPPKTKMKNPDGLAVIIGVESYQYVPDATYAYNDAEVFREYLADTMGFSKARVKIATNSKATLAEFNKLLGANGWLARNVKQGKSDVVVYFSGHGIPDAATRQTGLLPFDVDPNYSVGLPLKELYAALGGLGARSVTVFLDACFTGETRENRLLLADSRNIMVVPREEASGIVVVSAAAAGQTSGALTDKEHGIFTYYVLKGLGGEADGNGDKQLTLSELAAYVRTNVKEQAAVAGREQIPELQGDAERVLVAW
;
A
#
# COMPACT_ATOMS: atom_id res chain seq x y z
N MET A 1 31.42 -24.36 -15.49
CA MET A 1 30.21 -24.16 -16.29
C MET A 1 30.32 -22.76 -16.87
N PHE A 2 30.72 -22.63 -18.13
CA PHE A 2 30.87 -21.33 -18.77
C PHE A 2 29.46 -20.83 -19.15
N LEU A 3 28.96 -19.81 -18.49
CA LEU A 3 27.77 -19.07 -18.94
C LEU A 3 28.21 -18.18 -20.11
N LEU A 4 27.85 -18.57 -21.32
CA LEU A 4 27.94 -17.70 -22.49
C LEU A 4 26.93 -16.57 -22.29
N SER A 5 27.44 -15.36 -22.02
CA SER A 5 26.64 -14.13 -22.08
C SER A 5 26.27 -13.89 -23.55
N ILE A 6 24.98 -14.06 -23.90
CA ILE A 6 24.47 -13.74 -25.23
C ILE A 6 24.14 -12.25 -25.20
N ALA A 7 24.81 -11.45 -26.03
CA ALA A 7 24.49 -10.04 -26.19
C ALA A 7 23.04 -9.88 -26.67
N PRO A 8 22.26 -8.95 -26.09
CA PRO A 8 20.88 -8.73 -26.52
C PRO A 8 20.82 -8.36 -28.00
N GLU A 9 19.87 -8.95 -28.73
CA GLU A 9 19.56 -8.54 -30.10
C GLU A 9 18.75 -7.25 -30.07
N ILE A 10 19.14 -6.27 -30.89
CA ILE A 10 18.48 -4.98 -31.00
C ILE A 10 17.97 -4.84 -32.43
N GLU A 11 16.66 -4.68 -32.57
CA GLU A 11 16.01 -4.39 -33.84
C GLU A 11 15.71 -2.89 -33.93
N ILE A 12 16.18 -2.24 -34.99
CA ILE A 12 15.87 -0.85 -35.30
C ILE A 12 14.75 -0.85 -36.34
N ARG A 13 13.57 -0.36 -35.94
CA ARG A 13 12.46 -0.13 -36.87
C ARG A 13 12.28 1.34 -37.13
N SER A 14 12.24 1.74 -38.40
CA SER A 14 11.82 3.07 -38.82
C SER A 14 10.33 3.02 -39.14
N ASP A 15 9.47 3.43 -38.22
CA ASP A 15 8.09 3.70 -38.56
C ASP A 15 8.01 5.09 -39.19
N ILE A 16 7.53 5.17 -40.44
CA ILE A 16 7.17 6.42 -41.08
C ILE A 16 5.79 6.79 -40.53
N PRO A 17 5.68 7.87 -39.74
CA PRO A 17 4.39 8.24 -39.12
C PRO A 17 3.39 8.66 -40.20
N GLY A 18 2.15 8.20 -40.11
CA GLY A 18 1.05 8.77 -40.85
C GLY A 18 0.67 10.17 -40.32
N PRO A 19 -0.10 10.93 -41.13
CA PRO A 19 -0.51 12.28 -40.76
C PRO A 19 -1.29 12.30 -39.43
N GLY A 20 -0.88 13.17 -38.50
CA GLY A 20 -1.48 13.31 -37.18
C GLY A 20 -0.73 12.65 -36.02
N ASN A 21 0.44 12.11 -36.25
CA ASN A 21 1.29 11.56 -35.22
C ASN A 21 2.20 12.69 -34.64
N PRO A 22 2.41 12.76 -33.28
CA PRO A 22 3.30 13.74 -32.66
C PRO A 22 4.75 13.71 -33.18
N CYS A 23 5.09 12.72 -34.00
CA CYS A 23 6.35 12.60 -34.71
C CYS A 23 6.52 13.56 -35.91
N ASP A 24 5.48 14.28 -36.36
CA ASP A 24 5.62 15.28 -37.42
C ASP A 24 6.61 16.40 -37.10
N LYS A 25 6.87 16.62 -35.81
CA LYS A 25 7.86 17.56 -35.30
C LYS A 25 9.31 17.03 -35.34
N TYR A 26 9.46 15.68 -35.44
CA TYR A 26 10.75 14.99 -35.37
C TYR A 26 10.79 13.84 -36.39
N PRO A 27 11.08 14.11 -37.67
CA PRO A 27 10.97 13.12 -38.75
C PRO A 27 11.97 11.97 -38.70
N ASN A 28 12.76 11.84 -37.64
CA ASN A 28 13.85 10.87 -37.51
C ASN A 28 13.77 10.11 -36.21
N ILE A 29 12.62 9.50 -35.90
CA ILE A 29 12.47 8.61 -34.73
C ILE A 29 12.84 7.18 -35.12
N ALA A 30 13.83 6.61 -34.44
CA ALA A 30 14.11 5.20 -34.50
C ALA A 30 13.58 4.54 -33.22
N LEU A 31 12.67 3.58 -33.37
CA LEU A 31 12.24 2.72 -32.27
C LEU A 31 13.26 1.60 -32.12
N VAL A 32 13.85 1.46 -30.95
CA VAL A 32 14.80 0.39 -30.66
C VAL A 32 14.10 -0.64 -29.75
N GLU A 33 13.91 -1.84 -30.25
CA GLU A 33 13.38 -2.98 -29.48
C GLU A 33 14.52 -3.88 -29.03
N THR A 34 14.42 -4.43 -27.84
CA THR A 34 15.40 -5.39 -27.31
C THR A 34 14.79 -6.79 -27.30
N HIS A 35 15.52 -7.78 -27.82
CA HIS A 35 15.12 -9.18 -27.77
C HIS A 35 16.19 -10.05 -27.11
N PRO A 36 15.87 -10.90 -26.13
CA PRO A 36 14.55 -10.95 -25.46
C PRO A 36 14.34 -9.78 -24.51
N PRO A 37 13.06 -9.38 -24.30
CA PRO A 37 12.71 -8.31 -23.41
C PRO A 37 13.26 -8.56 -21.99
N ASN A 38 13.67 -7.49 -21.28
CA ASN A 38 14.21 -7.51 -19.91
C ASN A 38 15.68 -7.94 -19.75
N GLN A 39 16.49 -8.02 -20.78
CA GLN A 39 17.92 -8.27 -20.64
C GLN A 39 18.78 -7.02 -20.38
N ILE A 40 18.26 -5.81 -20.66
CA ILE A 40 18.98 -4.54 -20.46
C ILE A 40 18.51 -3.90 -19.15
N ILE A 41 19.42 -3.64 -18.24
CA ILE A 41 19.16 -3.00 -16.94
C ILE A 41 19.64 -1.53 -16.87
N GLY A 42 20.42 -1.07 -17.84
CA GLY A 42 20.88 0.31 -17.94
C GLY A 42 21.34 0.67 -19.36
N VAL A 43 21.12 1.92 -19.74
CA VAL A 43 21.59 2.51 -21.00
C VAL A 43 22.31 3.82 -20.65
N ASP A 44 23.62 3.90 -20.85
CA ASP A 44 24.40 5.09 -20.59
C ASP A 44 24.56 5.95 -21.86
N GLY A 45 24.39 7.23 -21.67
CA GLY A 45 24.67 8.40 -22.49
C GLY A 45 24.86 8.24 -24.01
N ILE A 46 23.90 8.76 -24.75
CA ILE A 46 24.06 9.12 -26.16
C ILE A 46 24.29 10.62 -26.24
N LYS A 47 25.41 11.04 -26.82
CA LYS A 47 25.75 12.45 -26.95
C LYS A 47 24.80 13.14 -27.94
N GLY A 48 23.96 14.04 -27.44
CA GLY A 48 23.04 14.86 -28.27
C GLY A 48 21.61 14.30 -28.44
N THR A 49 21.19 13.29 -27.68
CA THR A 49 19.84 12.71 -27.75
C THR A 49 19.20 12.64 -26.37
N THR A 50 17.86 12.76 -26.33
CA THR A 50 17.08 12.53 -25.11
C THR A 50 16.58 11.11 -25.13
N ILE A 51 16.98 10.29 -24.13
CA ILE A 51 16.51 8.92 -23.98
C ILE A 51 15.42 8.90 -22.92
N THR A 52 14.24 8.40 -23.27
CA THR A 52 13.21 8.06 -22.30
C THR A 52 13.24 6.57 -22.08
N TYR A 53 13.78 6.13 -20.94
CA TYR A 53 13.91 4.75 -20.57
C TYR A 53 12.73 4.30 -19.71
N ASN A 54 11.98 3.31 -20.20
CA ASN A 54 11.05 2.55 -19.39
C ASN A 54 11.64 1.16 -19.12
N LYS A 55 11.96 0.88 -17.86
CA LYS A 55 12.60 -0.37 -17.44
C LYS A 55 11.82 -1.58 -17.98
N GLY A 56 12.41 -2.24 -18.95
CA GLY A 56 12.02 -3.61 -19.31
C GLY A 56 11.39 -3.86 -20.66
N GLU A 57 11.01 -2.85 -21.52
CA GLU A 57 10.27 -3.22 -22.72
C GLU A 57 10.70 -2.52 -24.02
N LYS A 58 10.73 -1.22 -24.06
CA LYS A 58 11.06 -0.45 -25.25
C LYS A 58 11.60 0.90 -24.86
N PHE A 59 12.59 1.39 -25.59
CA PHE A 59 12.99 2.78 -25.45
C PHE A 59 13.07 3.45 -26.81
N THR A 60 12.67 4.72 -26.84
CA THR A 60 12.64 5.52 -28.05
C THR A 60 13.81 6.47 -28.04
N ILE A 61 14.62 6.48 -29.10
CA ILE A 61 15.73 7.39 -29.27
C ILE A 61 15.32 8.44 -30.27
N PHE A 62 15.34 9.71 -29.84
CA PHE A 62 15.13 10.85 -30.72
C PHE A 62 16.49 11.26 -31.32
N VAL A 63 16.60 11.25 -32.65
CA VAL A 63 17.81 11.62 -33.35
C VAL A 63 17.56 12.91 -34.15
N THR A 64 18.57 13.75 -34.21
CA THR A 64 18.52 14.96 -35.07
C THR A 64 18.96 14.62 -36.49
N PRO A 65 18.60 15.43 -37.50
CA PRO A 65 19.06 15.23 -38.89
C PRO A 65 20.56 15.15 -39.06
N ASN A 66 21.32 15.65 -38.09
CA ASN A 66 22.79 15.65 -38.11
C ASN A 66 23.40 14.45 -37.35
N THR A 67 22.60 13.54 -36.80
CA THR A 67 23.09 12.33 -36.11
C THR A 67 23.57 11.32 -37.14
N GLN A 68 24.88 11.05 -37.17
CA GLN A 68 25.49 10.12 -38.14
C GLN A 68 25.50 8.69 -37.64
N ASP A 69 25.72 8.51 -36.35
CA ASP A 69 25.76 7.21 -35.71
C ASP A 69 25.19 7.29 -34.26
N ILE A 70 24.76 6.14 -33.75
CA ILE A 70 24.33 5.97 -32.38
C ILE A 70 25.17 4.86 -31.78
N THR A 71 25.77 5.13 -30.61
CA THR A 71 26.45 4.11 -29.82
C THR A 71 25.62 3.86 -28.55
N LEU A 72 25.15 2.62 -28.42
CA LEU A 72 24.42 2.17 -27.24
C LEU A 72 25.37 1.44 -26.28
N HIS A 73 25.42 1.92 -25.07
CA HIS A 73 26.11 1.29 -23.95
C HIS A 73 25.05 0.61 -23.06
N MET A 74 25.14 -0.69 -22.90
CA MET A 74 24.10 -1.47 -22.25
C MET A 74 24.72 -2.39 -21.20
N THR A 75 24.03 -2.56 -20.09
CA THR A 75 24.38 -3.56 -19.09
C THR A 75 23.24 -4.59 -19.00
N ASP A 76 23.57 -5.86 -19.17
CA ASP A 76 22.59 -6.93 -19.07
C ASP A 76 22.27 -7.31 -17.61
N ARG A 77 21.30 -8.19 -17.42
CA ARG A 77 20.89 -8.68 -16.09
C ARG A 77 21.98 -9.39 -15.29
N PHE A 78 23.10 -9.75 -15.93
CA PHE A 78 24.24 -10.39 -15.31
C PHE A 78 25.38 -9.41 -14.99
N GLY A 79 25.15 -8.10 -15.25
CA GLY A 79 26.15 -7.05 -15.04
C GLY A 79 27.20 -6.97 -16.15
N VAL A 80 26.99 -7.65 -17.27
CA VAL A 80 27.93 -7.61 -18.42
C VAL A 80 27.64 -6.38 -19.26
N TYR A 81 28.70 -5.64 -19.57
CA TYR A 81 28.63 -4.40 -20.35
C TYR A 81 28.77 -4.69 -21.84
N HIS A 82 27.83 -4.17 -22.64
CA HIS A 82 27.76 -4.32 -24.09
C HIS A 82 27.78 -2.96 -24.77
N VAL A 83 28.50 -2.87 -25.88
CA VAL A 83 28.54 -1.68 -26.73
C VAL A 83 28.08 -2.04 -28.14
N ARG A 84 27.09 -1.34 -28.67
CA ARG A 84 26.61 -1.51 -30.05
C ARG A 84 26.63 -0.15 -30.77
N LYS A 85 27.22 -0.14 -31.95
CA LYS A 85 27.26 1.03 -32.83
C LYS A 85 26.35 0.81 -34.02
N PHE A 86 25.51 1.80 -34.34
CA PHE A 86 24.59 1.80 -35.47
C PHE A 86 24.89 2.99 -36.37
N GLU A 87 25.17 2.74 -37.65
CA GLU A 87 25.33 3.79 -38.67
C GLU A 87 23.95 4.12 -39.24
N LEU A 88 23.45 5.32 -38.90
CA LEU A 88 22.11 5.78 -39.30
C LEU A 88 22.07 6.32 -40.76
N ILE A 89 23.22 6.59 -41.38
CA ILE A 89 23.28 7.24 -42.69
C ILE A 89 22.48 6.51 -43.76
N ASP A 90 22.51 5.18 -43.81
CA ASP A 90 21.81 4.41 -44.84
C ASP A 90 20.30 4.31 -44.59
N TYR A 91 19.87 4.22 -43.35
CA TYR A 91 18.45 4.21 -42.95
C TYR A 91 17.81 5.59 -43.18
N ILE A 92 18.51 6.67 -42.85
CA ILE A 92 18.05 8.04 -43.09
C ILE A 92 17.94 8.33 -44.60
N LYS A 93 18.89 7.88 -45.41
CA LYS A 93 18.83 8.03 -46.89
C LYS A 93 17.63 7.28 -47.50
N ILE A 94 17.34 6.08 -46.99
CA ILE A 94 16.19 5.28 -47.44
C ILE A 94 14.87 5.97 -47.00
N ALA A 95 14.79 6.43 -45.76
CA ALA A 95 13.62 7.15 -45.24
C ALA A 95 13.36 8.45 -45.98
N ILE A 96 14.39 9.25 -46.29
CA ILE A 96 14.30 10.48 -47.07
C ILE A 96 13.87 10.16 -48.53
N LYS A 97 14.37 9.08 -49.13
CA LYS A 97 14.00 8.67 -50.48
C LYS A 97 12.54 8.23 -50.59
N LEU A 98 12.04 7.50 -49.56
CA LEU A 98 10.63 7.14 -49.46
C LEU A 98 9.72 8.30 -49.12
N ALA A 99 10.13 9.23 -48.28
CA ALA A 99 9.42 10.46 -47.94
C ALA A 99 9.30 11.40 -49.19
N ASN A 100 10.39 11.57 -49.96
CA ASN A 100 10.40 12.37 -51.15
C ASN A 100 9.56 11.77 -52.31
N ALA A 101 9.49 10.43 -52.42
CA ALA A 101 8.62 9.75 -53.35
C ALA A 101 7.12 9.88 -53.01
N SER A 102 6.80 10.01 -51.72
CA SER A 102 5.44 10.23 -51.21
C SER A 102 5.05 11.72 -51.23
N ALA A 103 6.02 12.64 -51.14
CA ALA A 103 5.80 14.08 -50.97
C ALA A 103 5.13 14.77 -52.18
N SER A 104 5.31 14.27 -53.42
CA SER A 104 4.68 14.84 -54.60
C SER A 104 3.15 14.64 -54.65
N ASN A 105 2.65 13.54 -54.08
CA ASN A 105 1.21 13.28 -53.96
C ASN A 105 0.63 13.83 -52.64
N TRP A 106 1.45 13.96 -51.63
CA TRP A 106 1.06 14.42 -50.30
C TRP A 106 0.90 15.93 -50.18
N GLN A 107 1.77 16.71 -50.83
CA GLN A 107 1.66 18.22 -50.86
C GLN A 107 0.35 18.72 -51.47
N LYS A 108 -0.27 17.96 -52.39
CA LYS A 108 -1.58 18.36 -52.99
C LYS A 108 -2.76 18.05 -52.05
N SER A 109 -2.66 17.04 -51.19
CA SER A 109 -3.71 16.71 -50.20
C SER A 109 -3.57 17.56 -48.94
N GLN A 110 -2.34 17.86 -48.53
CA GLN A 110 -2.02 18.68 -47.33
C GLN A 110 -2.59 20.09 -47.40
N LYS A 111 -2.42 20.81 -48.55
CA LYS A 111 -2.96 22.16 -48.64
C LYS A 111 -4.47 22.25 -48.46
N LYS A 112 -5.21 21.21 -48.86
CA LYS A 112 -6.65 21.15 -48.69
C LYS A 112 -7.04 20.74 -47.27
N THR A 113 -6.24 19.89 -46.62
CA THR A 113 -6.45 19.42 -45.23
C THR A 113 -6.00 20.48 -44.22
N GLU A 114 -4.87 21.14 -44.46
CA GLU A 114 -4.38 22.24 -43.61
C GLU A 114 -5.31 23.46 -43.62
N GLN A 115 -5.83 23.84 -44.79
CA GLN A 115 -6.82 24.92 -44.86
C GLN A 115 -8.11 24.55 -44.10
N ASN A 116 -8.62 23.36 -44.30
CA ASN A 116 -9.80 22.90 -43.56
C ASN A 116 -9.54 22.70 -42.02
N PHE A 117 -8.31 22.31 -41.66
CA PHE A 117 -7.92 22.15 -40.25
C PHE A 117 -7.71 23.50 -39.58
N GLN A 118 -7.04 24.47 -40.26
CA GLN A 118 -6.85 25.82 -39.73
C GLN A 118 -8.17 26.60 -39.64
N GLU A 119 -9.08 26.46 -40.63
CA GLU A 119 -10.41 27.06 -40.55
C GLU A 119 -11.25 26.46 -39.42
N LYS A 120 -11.11 25.14 -39.14
CA LYS A 120 -11.84 24.45 -38.07
C LYS A 120 -11.28 24.79 -36.68
N VAL A 121 -9.95 24.86 -36.52
CA VAL A 121 -9.27 25.25 -35.28
C VAL A 121 -9.53 26.72 -34.91
N ILE A 122 -9.66 27.60 -35.92
CA ILE A 122 -9.97 29.03 -35.72
C ILE A 122 -11.46 29.23 -35.35
N SER A 123 -12.34 28.27 -35.61
CA SER A 123 -13.78 28.42 -35.43
C SER A 123 -14.28 28.00 -34.05
N ASP A 124 -13.63 27.04 -33.38
CA ASP A 124 -14.06 26.59 -32.06
C ASP A 124 -13.37 27.37 -30.92
N LYS A 125 -14.18 28.19 -30.25
CA LYS A 125 -13.77 28.95 -29.04
C LYS A 125 -14.55 28.47 -27.78
N LYS A 126 -15.24 27.37 -27.89
CA LYS A 126 -16.09 26.87 -26.82
C LYS A 126 -15.35 25.86 -25.95
N PRO A 127 -15.03 26.19 -24.68
CA PRO A 127 -14.30 25.30 -23.83
C PRO A 127 -15.16 24.09 -23.42
N SER A 128 -14.50 23.01 -23.06
CA SER A 128 -15.10 21.77 -22.57
C SER A 128 -16.03 22.01 -21.38
N LYS A 129 -17.09 21.24 -21.29
CA LYS A 129 -17.99 21.24 -20.13
C LYS A 129 -17.52 20.25 -19.07
N ILE A 130 -17.30 20.74 -17.85
CA ILE A 130 -16.94 19.92 -16.69
C ILE A 130 -18.15 19.79 -15.79
N VAL A 131 -18.56 18.56 -15.47
CA VAL A 131 -19.58 18.21 -14.50
C VAL A 131 -18.94 17.40 -13.41
N LEU A 132 -18.97 17.88 -12.16
CA LEU A 132 -18.46 17.16 -10.99
C LEU A 132 -19.59 16.33 -10.37
N LEU A 133 -19.30 15.06 -10.09
CA LEU A 133 -20.25 14.08 -9.57
C LEU A 133 -19.94 13.71 -8.10
N SER A 134 -18.69 13.85 -7.68
CA SER A 134 -18.26 13.63 -6.31
C SER A 134 -17.01 14.46 -6.04
N PRO A 135 -17.06 15.44 -5.15
CA PRO A 135 -18.29 15.98 -4.56
C PRO A 135 -19.21 16.62 -5.62
N ASP A 136 -20.52 16.69 -5.33
CA ASP A 136 -21.52 17.35 -6.19
C ASP A 136 -21.40 18.87 -6.01
N VAL A 137 -20.59 19.48 -6.88
CA VAL A 137 -20.26 20.92 -6.83
C VAL A 137 -21.24 21.72 -7.64
N THR A 138 -21.97 22.59 -6.96
CA THR A 138 -22.87 23.60 -7.60
C THR A 138 -22.41 25.01 -7.24
N PRO A 139 -22.92 26.07 -7.90
CA PRO A 139 -22.58 27.45 -7.53
C PRO A 139 -22.88 27.77 -6.06
N GLU A 140 -23.91 27.15 -5.49
CA GLU A 140 -24.35 27.35 -4.11
C GLU A 140 -23.62 26.42 -3.14
N ARG A 141 -23.01 25.34 -3.63
CA ARG A 141 -22.34 24.32 -2.84
C ARG A 141 -20.95 24.03 -3.40
N ASN A 142 -19.98 24.81 -2.98
CA ASN A 142 -18.59 24.73 -3.41
C ASN A 142 -17.60 24.49 -2.24
N VAL A 143 -18.11 24.29 -1.01
CA VAL A 143 -17.30 23.94 0.16
C VAL A 143 -17.82 22.63 0.73
N PHE A 144 -16.91 21.65 0.90
CA PHE A 144 -17.23 20.33 1.44
C PHE A 144 -16.37 20.05 2.66
N ARG A 145 -16.96 19.48 3.70
CA ARG A 145 -16.28 19.07 4.92
C ARG A 145 -16.15 17.55 4.93
N ILE A 146 -14.97 17.06 5.19
CA ILE A 146 -14.67 15.63 5.33
C ILE A 146 -13.66 15.43 6.45
N ASP A 147 -13.70 14.28 7.07
CA ASP A 147 -12.76 13.81 8.08
C ASP A 147 -11.63 12.95 7.48
N SER A 148 -11.87 12.40 6.29
CA SER A 148 -10.96 11.47 5.66
C SER A 148 -9.73 12.16 5.04
N TYR A 149 -8.54 11.60 5.28
CA TYR A 149 -7.29 12.01 4.65
C TYR A 149 -7.29 11.83 3.12
N GLN A 150 -8.10 10.93 2.60
CA GLN A 150 -8.17 10.64 1.18
C GLN A 150 -9.60 10.76 0.67
N THR A 151 -9.73 11.31 -0.52
CA THR A 151 -11.02 11.38 -1.21
C THR A 151 -10.84 11.20 -2.71
N TYR A 152 -11.95 11.02 -3.43
CA TYR A 152 -11.96 10.96 -4.87
C TYR A 152 -12.73 12.14 -5.44
N VAL A 153 -12.11 12.84 -6.39
CA VAL A 153 -12.84 13.76 -7.28
C VAL A 153 -13.26 12.97 -8.50
N ARG A 154 -14.55 12.89 -8.72
CA ARG A 154 -15.17 12.20 -9.85
C ARG A 154 -15.99 13.17 -10.65
N GLY A 155 -15.95 13.05 -11.95
CA GLY A 155 -16.69 13.92 -12.83
C GLY A 155 -16.83 13.36 -14.23
N LYS A 156 -17.44 14.17 -15.09
CA LYS A 156 -17.57 13.92 -16.50
C LYS A 156 -17.21 15.18 -17.27
N VAL A 157 -16.42 15.02 -18.30
CA VAL A 157 -16.06 16.08 -19.25
C VAL A 157 -16.64 15.76 -20.60
N SER A 158 -17.08 16.78 -21.30
CA SER A 158 -17.60 16.65 -22.66
C SER A 158 -17.24 17.89 -23.46
N ASP A 159 -16.98 17.68 -24.74
CA ASP A 159 -16.66 18.72 -25.68
C ASP A 159 -17.28 18.41 -27.06
N ASN A 160 -17.46 19.42 -27.90
CA ASN A 160 -18.05 19.26 -29.25
C ASN A 160 -17.04 18.74 -30.26
N GLU A 161 -15.74 18.99 -30.06
CA GLU A 161 -14.66 18.57 -30.97
C GLU A 161 -13.79 17.49 -30.31
N GLY A 162 -13.67 17.47 -28.96
CA GLY A 162 -12.96 16.46 -28.19
C GLY A 162 -12.12 17.02 -27.05
N VAL A 163 -12.03 16.26 -25.97
CA VAL A 163 -11.23 16.60 -24.79
C VAL A 163 -9.81 16.07 -24.95
N LEU A 164 -8.82 16.96 -24.87
CA LEU A 164 -7.40 16.62 -24.99
C LEU A 164 -6.84 16.09 -23.65
N THR A 165 -7.12 16.81 -22.55
CA THR A 165 -6.60 16.43 -21.25
C THR A 165 -7.47 16.93 -20.11
N VAL A 166 -7.43 16.20 -18.97
CA VAL A 166 -8.05 16.64 -17.71
C VAL A 166 -6.97 16.64 -16.63
N LEU A 167 -6.88 17.75 -15.91
CA LEU A 167 -5.96 17.92 -14.78
C LEU A 167 -6.77 18.11 -13.51
N VAL A 168 -6.34 17.45 -12.42
CA VAL A 168 -6.85 17.70 -11.06
C VAL A 168 -5.68 18.13 -10.19
N ASN A 169 -5.74 19.35 -9.66
CA ASN A 169 -4.61 20.01 -8.98
C ASN A 169 -3.32 19.96 -9.79
N GLY A 170 -3.41 20.23 -11.09
CA GLY A 170 -2.29 20.22 -12.02
C GLY A 170 -1.76 18.84 -12.41
N LYS A 171 -2.32 17.76 -11.89
CA LYS A 171 -1.94 16.37 -12.22
C LYS A 171 -2.88 15.77 -13.25
N LYS A 172 -2.32 15.22 -14.33
CA LYS A 172 -3.09 14.56 -15.39
C LYS A 172 -3.84 13.36 -14.82
N THR A 173 -5.14 13.26 -15.15
CA THR A 173 -5.98 12.13 -14.81
C THR A 173 -6.50 11.41 -16.04
N GLY A 174 -6.75 10.09 -15.93
CA GLY A 174 -7.32 9.31 -17.03
C GLY A 174 -8.78 9.67 -17.26
N VAL A 175 -9.16 9.80 -18.53
CA VAL A 175 -10.54 10.01 -18.96
C VAL A 175 -10.99 8.78 -19.76
N LYS A 176 -12.15 8.23 -19.43
CA LYS A 176 -12.73 7.10 -20.17
C LYS A 176 -13.42 7.60 -21.44
N GLU A 177 -13.75 6.68 -22.35
CA GLU A 177 -14.43 6.98 -23.62
C GLU A 177 -15.76 7.73 -23.43
N ASP A 178 -16.46 7.49 -22.33
CA ASP A 178 -17.72 8.17 -21.98
C ASP A 178 -17.50 9.56 -21.36
N GLY A 179 -16.25 10.02 -21.26
CA GLY A 179 -15.84 11.29 -20.66
C GLY A 179 -15.71 11.26 -19.15
N SER A 180 -15.95 10.12 -18.47
CA SER A 180 -15.84 10.05 -17.02
C SER A 180 -14.38 10.00 -16.56
N PHE A 181 -14.08 10.65 -15.43
CA PHE A 181 -12.77 10.64 -14.78
C PHE A 181 -12.88 10.45 -13.27
N ALA A 182 -11.79 9.97 -12.66
CA ALA A 182 -11.66 9.86 -11.21
C ALA A 182 -10.20 10.13 -10.80
N ALA A 183 -10.00 11.06 -9.89
CA ALA A 183 -8.70 11.39 -9.32
C ALA A 183 -8.71 11.19 -7.81
N LYS A 184 -7.73 10.45 -7.30
CA LYS A 184 -7.53 10.26 -5.86
C LYS A 184 -6.72 11.43 -5.32
N LEU A 185 -7.23 12.10 -4.29
CA LEU A 185 -6.56 13.21 -3.61
C LEU A 185 -6.17 12.80 -2.19
N LYS A 186 -5.02 13.28 -1.76
CA LYS A 186 -4.60 13.30 -0.35
C LYS A 186 -4.74 14.73 0.15
N LEU A 187 -5.38 14.91 1.29
CA LEU A 187 -5.73 16.22 1.84
C LEU A 187 -4.99 16.47 3.15
N ALA A 188 -4.33 17.59 3.28
CA ALA A 188 -3.84 18.09 4.56
C ALA A 188 -5.02 18.50 5.46
N LEU A 189 -4.80 18.60 6.76
CA LEU A 189 -5.75 19.23 7.69
C LEU A 189 -6.03 20.67 7.27
N GLY A 190 -7.26 21.12 7.46
CA GLY A 190 -7.72 22.45 7.08
C GLY A 190 -8.23 22.51 5.64
N ALA A 191 -8.33 23.72 5.12
CA ALA A 191 -8.91 24.00 3.81
C ALA A 191 -7.90 23.70 2.69
N SER A 192 -8.36 22.97 1.69
CA SER A 192 -7.62 22.71 0.45
C SER A 192 -8.49 23.16 -0.73
N GLU A 193 -7.98 24.06 -1.56
CA GLU A 193 -8.60 24.43 -2.83
C GLU A 193 -8.27 23.36 -3.87
N ILE A 194 -9.29 22.87 -4.53
CA ILE A 194 -9.20 21.84 -5.57
C ILE A 194 -9.56 22.46 -6.90
N SER A 195 -8.67 22.33 -7.88
CA SER A 195 -8.88 22.76 -9.27
C SER A 195 -9.05 21.55 -10.18
N VAL A 196 -10.06 21.57 -11.02
CA VAL A 196 -10.27 20.63 -12.12
C VAL A 196 -10.27 21.41 -13.42
N GLN A 197 -9.30 21.15 -14.28
CA GLN A 197 -9.15 21.79 -15.58
C GLN A 197 -9.34 20.76 -16.69
N ALA A 198 -10.03 21.16 -17.76
CA ALA A 198 -10.16 20.40 -19.00
C ALA A 198 -9.74 21.26 -20.17
N GLU A 199 -8.81 20.76 -20.97
CA GLU A 199 -8.37 21.35 -22.20
C GLU A 199 -8.90 20.53 -23.37
N ASP A 200 -9.48 21.22 -24.36
CA ASP A 200 -9.93 20.59 -25.60
C ASP A 200 -8.82 20.50 -26.65
N ILE A 201 -9.11 19.86 -27.77
CA ILE A 201 -8.14 19.70 -28.87
C ILE A 201 -7.78 21.02 -29.55
N ASN A 202 -8.54 22.11 -29.32
CA ASN A 202 -8.33 23.44 -29.88
C ASN A 202 -7.59 24.39 -28.94
N GLY A 203 -7.26 23.90 -27.71
CA GLY A 203 -6.54 24.62 -26.66
C GLY A 203 -7.44 25.52 -25.80
N ASN A 204 -8.77 25.42 -25.91
CA ASN A 204 -9.65 26.10 -24.95
C ASN A 204 -9.66 25.38 -23.63
N VAL A 205 -9.55 26.13 -22.52
CA VAL A 205 -9.48 25.59 -21.17
C VAL A 205 -10.75 25.94 -20.40
N ALA A 206 -11.38 24.92 -19.83
CA ALA A 206 -12.41 25.06 -18.81
C ALA A 206 -11.81 24.75 -17.44
N GLU A 207 -12.26 25.48 -16.42
CA GLU A 207 -11.85 25.25 -15.04
C GLU A 207 -13.04 25.23 -14.08
N ARG A 208 -12.95 24.37 -13.07
CA ARG A 208 -13.85 24.33 -11.91
C ARG A 208 -13.02 24.26 -10.65
N THR A 209 -13.27 25.17 -9.71
CA THR A 209 -12.64 25.18 -8.38
C THR A 209 -13.67 24.97 -7.29
N PHE A 210 -13.26 24.31 -6.23
CA PHE A 210 -14.04 24.13 -5.01
C PHE A 210 -13.11 23.86 -3.83
N THR A 211 -13.62 24.01 -2.61
CA THR A 211 -12.84 23.82 -1.41
C THR A 211 -13.25 22.53 -0.69
N ILE A 212 -12.30 21.73 -0.30
CA ILE A 212 -12.49 20.65 0.66
C ILE A 212 -11.79 21.06 1.96
N ILE A 213 -12.57 21.10 3.04
CA ILE A 213 -12.05 21.32 4.39
C ILE A 213 -11.95 19.94 5.03
N ARG A 214 -10.71 19.48 5.24
CA ARG A 214 -10.51 18.32 6.09
C ARG A 214 -10.49 18.80 7.53
N GLU A 215 -11.52 18.41 8.27
CA GLU A 215 -11.62 18.65 9.69
C GLU A 215 -10.85 17.57 10.43
N GLU A 216 -10.15 17.97 11.50
CA GLU A 216 -9.67 16.98 12.45
C GLU A 216 -10.90 16.32 13.06
N PHE A 217 -10.96 14.99 12.99
CA PHE A 217 -11.94 14.26 13.78
C PHE A 217 -11.51 14.39 15.23
N ILE A 218 -11.89 15.49 15.87
CA ILE A 218 -11.82 15.61 17.31
C ILE A 218 -12.96 14.76 17.81
N SER A 219 -12.70 13.49 18.13
CA SER A 219 -13.51 12.85 19.13
C SER A 219 -13.34 13.71 20.37
N GLU A 220 -14.39 14.32 20.87
CA GLU A 220 -14.36 15.02 22.18
C GLU A 220 -14.06 14.07 23.34
N GLU A 221 -13.85 12.80 23.07
CA GLU A 221 -13.28 11.84 24.00
C GLU A 221 -11.82 12.20 24.24
N THR A 222 -11.54 12.85 25.35
CA THR A 222 -10.20 12.83 25.92
C THR A 222 -9.74 11.38 26.00
N LEU A 223 -8.67 11.03 25.22
CA LEU A 223 -8.13 9.68 25.23
C LEU A 223 -7.86 9.25 26.68
N VAL A 224 -8.54 8.19 27.12
CA VAL A 224 -8.44 7.69 28.48
C VAL A 224 -7.04 7.10 28.67
N ASP A 225 -6.49 7.26 29.88
CA ASP A 225 -5.28 6.57 30.29
C ASP A 225 -5.61 5.07 30.50
N VAL A 226 -5.07 4.23 29.62
CA VAL A 226 -5.27 2.78 29.66
C VAL A 226 -4.20 2.04 30.45
N ASP A 227 -3.19 2.76 30.96
CA ASP A 227 -2.09 2.14 31.74
C ASP A 227 -2.51 1.67 33.14
N MET A 228 -3.72 2.02 33.56
CA MET A 228 -4.30 1.60 34.82
C MET A 228 -5.49 0.65 34.64
N PRO A 229 -5.25 -0.67 34.49
CA PRO A 229 -6.31 -1.64 34.28
C PRO A 229 -7.30 -1.67 35.47
N PRO A 230 -8.61 -1.70 35.20
CA PRO A 230 -9.62 -1.83 36.26
C PRO A 230 -9.52 -3.21 36.90
N LYS A 231 -9.63 -3.22 38.25
CA LYS A 231 -9.65 -4.48 38.99
C LYS A 231 -11.05 -5.04 39.05
N THR A 232 -11.20 -6.25 38.53
CA THR A 232 -12.45 -7.02 38.64
C THR A 232 -12.39 -8.08 39.75
N LYS A 233 -13.53 -8.70 39.99
CA LYS A 233 -13.58 -9.90 40.89
C LYS A 233 -13.41 -11.22 40.10
N MET A 234 -13.21 -11.11 38.81
CA MET A 234 -13.05 -12.25 37.91
C MET A 234 -11.85 -13.12 38.33
N LYS A 235 -11.99 -14.41 38.21
CA LYS A 235 -10.91 -15.39 38.51
C LYS A 235 -10.85 -16.42 37.41
N ASN A 236 -9.67 -16.51 36.79
CA ASN A 236 -9.34 -17.52 35.79
C ASN A 236 -8.09 -18.32 36.20
N PRO A 237 -8.23 -19.18 37.23
CA PRO A 237 -7.07 -19.87 37.85
C PRO A 237 -6.40 -20.87 36.91
N ASP A 238 -7.14 -21.37 35.90
CA ASP A 238 -6.63 -22.30 34.91
C ASP A 238 -6.21 -21.58 33.61
N GLY A 239 -6.40 -20.27 33.54
CA GLY A 239 -6.00 -19.44 32.43
C GLY A 239 -4.48 -19.44 32.21
N LEU A 240 -4.04 -19.43 30.94
CA LEU A 240 -2.65 -19.37 30.53
C LEU A 240 -2.48 -18.24 29.51
N ALA A 241 -1.42 -17.46 29.62
CA ALA A 241 -1.12 -16.47 28.60
C ALA A 241 0.36 -16.44 28.22
N VAL A 242 0.61 -16.15 26.95
CA VAL A 242 1.92 -15.76 26.42
C VAL A 242 1.79 -14.40 25.76
N ILE A 243 2.63 -13.49 26.20
CA ILE A 243 2.68 -12.11 25.72
C ILE A 243 4.05 -11.87 25.12
N ILE A 244 4.09 -11.33 23.92
CA ILE A 244 5.32 -10.99 23.22
C ILE A 244 5.23 -9.55 22.74
N GLY A 245 6.20 -8.72 23.14
CA GLY A 245 6.35 -7.34 22.70
C GLY A 245 7.75 -7.09 22.17
N VAL A 246 7.89 -6.94 20.87
CA VAL A 246 9.20 -6.67 20.26
C VAL A 246 9.17 -5.27 19.68
N GLU A 247 9.70 -4.32 20.44
CA GLU A 247 9.89 -2.95 20.01
C GLU A 247 11.22 -2.79 19.28
N SER A 248 12.31 -3.12 19.94
CA SER A 248 13.67 -3.03 19.38
C SER A 248 14.09 -4.35 18.75
N TYR A 249 14.59 -4.28 17.53
CA TYR A 249 15.03 -5.41 16.72
C TYR A 249 16.52 -5.35 16.40
N GLN A 250 17.13 -6.49 16.10
CA GLN A 250 18.54 -6.56 15.75
C GLN A 250 18.80 -6.12 14.30
N TYR A 251 17.85 -6.36 13.38
CA TYR A 251 18.10 -6.23 11.94
C TYR A 251 17.16 -5.26 11.22
N VAL A 252 16.11 -4.80 11.87
CA VAL A 252 15.11 -3.91 11.27
C VAL A 252 14.82 -2.72 12.18
N PRO A 253 14.19 -1.63 11.68
CA PRO A 253 13.74 -0.54 12.51
C PRO A 253 12.78 -0.96 13.62
N ASP A 254 12.68 -0.17 14.67
CA ASP A 254 11.82 -0.43 15.82
C ASP A 254 10.34 -0.47 15.45
N ALA A 255 9.56 -1.28 16.21
CA ALA A 255 8.11 -1.27 16.23
C ALA A 255 7.64 -0.46 17.45
N THR A 256 7.54 0.86 17.26
CA THR A 256 7.31 1.84 18.33
C THR A 256 6.14 1.44 19.24
N TYR A 257 6.38 1.49 20.57
CA TYR A 257 5.47 1.16 21.66
C TYR A 257 5.09 -0.30 21.86
N ALA A 258 5.66 -1.23 21.10
CA ALA A 258 5.33 -2.66 21.26
C ALA A 258 5.74 -3.22 22.63
N TYR A 259 6.75 -2.64 23.26
CA TYR A 259 7.15 -3.00 24.62
C TYR A 259 6.08 -2.56 25.64
N ASN A 260 5.65 -1.29 25.57
CA ASN A 260 4.62 -0.75 26.46
C ASN A 260 3.29 -1.50 26.29
N ASP A 261 2.86 -1.72 25.06
CA ASP A 261 1.69 -2.50 24.70
C ASP A 261 1.67 -3.87 25.44
N ALA A 262 2.78 -4.59 25.40
CA ALA A 262 2.89 -5.91 26.01
C ALA A 262 2.85 -5.86 27.55
N GLU A 263 3.54 -4.90 28.17
CA GLU A 263 3.58 -4.74 29.61
C GLU A 263 2.20 -4.38 30.17
N VAL A 264 1.50 -3.43 29.54
CA VAL A 264 0.17 -3.03 29.98
C VAL A 264 -0.87 -4.13 29.73
N PHE A 265 -0.81 -4.83 28.59
CA PHE A 265 -1.70 -5.94 28.32
C PHE A 265 -1.53 -7.07 29.38
N ARG A 266 -0.32 -7.31 29.86
CA ARG A 266 -0.06 -8.23 30.95
C ARG A 266 -0.83 -7.89 32.22
N GLU A 267 -0.85 -6.60 32.59
CA GLU A 267 -1.58 -6.16 33.79
C GLU A 267 -3.09 -6.31 33.60
N TYR A 268 -3.64 -6.07 32.40
CA TYR A 268 -5.06 -6.33 32.11
C TYR A 268 -5.43 -7.82 32.22
N LEU A 269 -4.56 -8.72 31.79
CA LEU A 269 -4.78 -10.15 31.99
C LEU A 269 -4.91 -10.50 33.49
N ALA A 270 -4.04 -9.89 34.32
CA ALA A 270 -4.04 -10.17 35.74
C ALA A 270 -5.19 -9.49 36.49
N ASP A 271 -5.31 -8.18 36.37
CA ASP A 271 -6.19 -7.35 37.18
C ASP A 271 -7.64 -7.33 36.65
N THR A 272 -7.82 -7.39 35.34
CA THR A 272 -9.15 -7.30 34.70
C THR A 272 -9.71 -8.66 34.32
N MET A 273 -8.92 -9.54 33.69
CA MET A 273 -9.37 -10.84 33.21
C MET A 273 -9.14 -11.99 34.22
N GLY A 274 -8.52 -11.70 35.36
CA GLY A 274 -8.37 -12.63 36.49
C GLY A 274 -7.36 -13.76 36.30
N PHE A 275 -6.42 -13.62 35.35
CA PHE A 275 -5.34 -14.61 35.17
C PHE A 275 -4.33 -14.54 36.32
N SER A 276 -3.85 -15.70 36.75
CA SER A 276 -2.76 -15.74 37.73
C SER A 276 -1.44 -15.27 37.09
N LYS A 277 -0.77 -14.28 37.70
CA LYS A 277 0.54 -13.77 37.20
C LYS A 277 1.58 -14.89 37.01
N ALA A 278 1.52 -15.96 37.81
CA ALA A 278 2.40 -17.14 37.67
C ALA A 278 2.16 -17.93 36.37
N ARG A 279 0.96 -17.78 35.79
CA ARG A 279 0.52 -18.45 34.56
C ARG A 279 0.52 -17.53 33.32
N VAL A 280 1.12 -16.36 33.43
CA VAL A 280 1.35 -15.43 32.35
C VAL A 280 2.85 -15.36 32.06
N LYS A 281 3.26 -15.68 30.87
CA LYS A 281 4.64 -15.53 30.36
C LYS A 281 4.73 -14.32 29.47
N ILE A 282 5.80 -13.55 29.67
CA ILE A 282 6.10 -12.40 28.82
C ILE A 282 7.53 -12.47 28.31
N ALA A 283 7.72 -12.17 27.03
CA ALA A 283 9.03 -12.00 26.41
C ALA A 283 9.04 -10.68 25.63
N THR A 284 10.01 -9.82 25.93
CA THR A 284 10.11 -8.49 25.31
C THR A 284 11.50 -8.24 24.75
N ASN A 285 11.57 -7.49 23.65
CA ASN A 285 12.80 -7.02 23.01
C ASN A 285 13.84 -8.16 22.87
N SER A 286 15.07 -7.99 23.36
CA SER A 286 16.15 -8.98 23.24
C SER A 286 15.87 -10.34 23.89
N LYS A 287 14.83 -10.47 24.72
CA LYS A 287 14.36 -11.75 25.27
C LYS A 287 13.38 -12.46 24.36
N ALA A 288 12.78 -11.77 23.40
CA ALA A 288 11.81 -12.28 22.45
C ALA A 288 12.49 -12.89 21.22
N THR A 289 13.41 -13.82 21.43
CA THR A 289 14.17 -14.54 20.39
C THR A 289 13.31 -15.63 19.74
N LEU A 290 13.71 -16.09 18.55
CA LEU A 290 13.05 -17.25 17.90
C LEU A 290 13.05 -18.49 18.80
N ALA A 291 14.14 -18.72 19.54
CA ALA A 291 14.23 -19.81 20.51
C ALA A 291 13.19 -19.65 21.64
N GLU A 292 12.98 -18.44 22.15
CA GLU A 292 11.98 -18.19 23.18
C GLU A 292 10.54 -18.31 22.62
N PHE A 293 10.29 -17.84 21.38
CA PHE A 293 9.00 -18.07 20.71
C PHE A 293 8.67 -19.56 20.64
N ASN A 294 9.59 -20.38 20.15
CA ASN A 294 9.41 -21.83 20.07
C ASN A 294 9.26 -22.50 21.45
N LYS A 295 10.00 -22.03 22.45
CA LYS A 295 9.89 -22.51 23.83
C LYS A 295 8.54 -22.21 24.46
N LEU A 296 7.92 -21.07 24.15
CA LEU A 296 6.64 -20.64 24.70
C LEU A 296 5.45 -21.17 23.88
N LEU A 297 5.51 -21.03 22.55
CA LEU A 297 4.38 -21.19 21.63
C LEU A 297 4.45 -22.46 20.77
N GLY A 298 5.61 -23.10 20.65
CA GLY A 298 5.78 -24.28 19.81
C GLY A 298 4.90 -25.45 20.24
N ALA A 299 4.70 -26.43 19.36
CA ALA A 299 3.83 -27.62 19.60
C ALA A 299 4.16 -28.39 20.89
N ASN A 300 5.41 -28.36 21.31
CA ASN A 300 5.85 -28.94 22.60
C ASN A 300 6.31 -27.84 23.58
N GLY A 301 5.85 -26.61 23.38
CA GLY A 301 6.22 -25.45 24.15
C GLY A 301 5.60 -25.39 25.55
N TRP A 302 5.80 -24.26 26.22
CA TRP A 302 5.29 -24.04 27.56
C TRP A 302 3.76 -24.10 27.60
N LEU A 303 3.03 -23.51 26.64
CA LEU A 303 1.56 -23.59 26.58
C LEU A 303 1.10 -25.05 26.52
N ALA A 304 1.63 -25.84 25.57
CA ALA A 304 1.25 -27.20 25.35
C ALA A 304 1.45 -28.09 26.61
N ARG A 305 2.52 -27.80 27.38
CA ARG A 305 2.83 -28.57 28.61
C ARG A 305 2.04 -28.15 29.84
N ASN A 306 1.41 -26.97 29.84
CA ASN A 306 0.73 -26.42 31.02
C ASN A 306 -0.78 -26.25 30.84
N VAL A 307 -1.30 -26.45 29.62
CA VAL A 307 -2.73 -26.42 29.36
C VAL A 307 -3.45 -27.57 30.09
N LYS A 308 -4.59 -27.25 30.67
CA LYS A 308 -5.53 -28.27 31.22
C LYS A 308 -6.65 -28.42 30.18
N GLN A 309 -6.71 -29.60 29.57
CA GLN A 309 -7.66 -29.90 28.51
C GLN A 309 -9.11 -29.57 28.92
N GLY A 310 -9.84 -28.87 28.06
CA GLY A 310 -11.21 -28.43 28.25
C GLY A 310 -11.43 -27.45 29.41
N LYS A 311 -10.37 -27.00 30.11
CA LYS A 311 -10.48 -26.09 31.26
C LYS A 311 -9.74 -24.78 31.09
N SER A 312 -8.54 -24.80 30.50
CA SER A 312 -7.74 -23.59 30.33
C SER A 312 -8.30 -22.68 29.26
N ASP A 313 -8.42 -21.41 29.58
CA ASP A 313 -8.46 -20.33 28.56
C ASP A 313 -7.04 -19.93 28.23
N VAL A 314 -6.71 -19.89 26.97
CA VAL A 314 -5.40 -19.49 26.49
C VAL A 314 -5.51 -18.14 25.81
N VAL A 315 -4.64 -17.21 26.19
CA VAL A 315 -4.48 -15.92 25.50
C VAL A 315 -3.06 -15.81 24.97
N VAL A 316 -2.92 -15.50 23.70
CA VAL A 316 -1.65 -15.12 23.07
C VAL A 316 -1.78 -13.69 22.61
N TYR A 317 -0.84 -12.84 23.00
CA TYR A 317 -0.73 -11.47 22.57
C TYR A 317 0.63 -11.25 21.91
N PHE A 318 0.64 -10.58 20.77
CA PHE A 318 1.84 -10.16 20.07
C PHE A 318 1.71 -8.70 19.65
N SER A 319 2.72 -7.88 19.96
CA SER A 319 2.93 -6.54 19.40
C SER A 319 4.33 -6.46 18.82
N GLY A 320 4.43 -6.08 17.52
CA GLY A 320 5.70 -6.04 16.80
C GLY A 320 5.52 -6.17 15.29
N HIS A 321 6.62 -6.50 14.60
CA HIS A 321 6.59 -6.65 13.15
C HIS A 321 6.06 -8.01 12.69
N GLY A 322 5.18 -7.96 11.68
CA GLY A 322 4.81 -9.11 10.88
C GLY A 322 5.53 -9.07 9.53
N ILE A 323 5.98 -10.21 9.07
CA ILE A 323 6.73 -10.33 7.81
C ILE A 323 5.97 -11.20 6.82
N PRO A 324 5.71 -10.69 5.58
CA PRO A 324 5.23 -11.50 4.48
C PRO A 324 6.39 -12.13 3.71
N ASP A 325 6.24 -13.38 3.28
CA ASP A 325 7.14 -14.06 2.33
C ASP A 325 6.45 -14.17 0.96
N ALA A 326 6.97 -13.46 -0.03
CA ALA A 326 6.44 -13.46 -1.38
C ALA A 326 6.60 -14.83 -2.08
N ALA A 327 7.68 -15.56 -1.78
CA ALA A 327 7.99 -16.82 -2.45
C ALA A 327 7.08 -17.95 -1.96
N THR A 328 6.89 -18.04 -0.64
CA THR A 328 6.08 -19.08 -0.01
C THR A 328 4.63 -18.65 0.22
N ARG A 329 4.31 -17.36 0.10
CA ARG A 329 3.03 -16.73 0.47
C ARG A 329 2.66 -16.96 1.94
N GLN A 330 3.64 -17.16 2.79
CA GLN A 330 3.44 -17.28 4.23
C GLN A 330 3.60 -15.92 4.89
N THR A 331 3.01 -15.78 6.07
CA THR A 331 3.21 -14.64 6.95
C THR A 331 3.72 -15.16 8.29
N GLY A 332 4.56 -14.37 8.96
CA GLY A 332 5.11 -14.77 10.25
C GLY A 332 5.32 -13.60 11.19
N LEU A 333 5.46 -13.92 12.48
CA LEU A 333 5.80 -12.96 13.54
C LEU A 333 7.31 -12.88 13.65
N LEU A 334 7.86 -11.67 13.56
CA LEU A 334 9.31 -11.45 13.58
C LEU A 334 9.86 -11.45 15.00
N PRO A 335 10.77 -12.38 15.37
CA PRO A 335 11.51 -12.33 16.63
C PRO A 335 12.63 -11.28 16.59
N PHE A 336 13.14 -10.90 17.75
CA PHE A 336 14.22 -9.94 17.92
C PHE A 336 15.48 -10.26 17.09
N ASP A 337 15.86 -11.52 17.03
CA ASP A 337 17.13 -12.04 16.52
C ASP A 337 17.04 -12.62 15.09
N VAL A 338 15.94 -12.39 14.39
CA VAL A 338 15.73 -12.91 13.02
C VAL A 338 15.89 -11.79 12.00
N ASP A 339 16.72 -12.05 11.00
CA ASP A 339 16.83 -11.20 9.79
C ASP A 339 15.71 -11.59 8.81
N PRO A 340 14.78 -10.66 8.52
CA PRO A 340 13.62 -10.94 7.66
C PRO A 340 13.98 -11.21 6.19
N ASN A 341 15.21 -10.90 5.76
CA ASN A 341 15.67 -11.27 4.42
C ASN A 341 15.90 -12.79 4.25
N TYR A 342 15.97 -13.54 5.35
CA TYR A 342 16.23 -14.98 5.32
C TYR A 342 15.12 -15.82 5.96
N SER A 343 14.25 -15.23 6.79
CA SER A 343 13.19 -15.96 7.50
C SER A 343 12.05 -15.03 7.90
N VAL A 344 10.82 -15.53 7.85
CA VAL A 344 9.64 -14.84 8.39
C VAL A 344 9.51 -14.95 9.93
N GLY A 345 10.48 -15.55 10.58
CA GLY A 345 10.41 -15.82 12.01
C GLY A 345 9.50 -17.01 12.36
N LEU A 346 8.46 -16.78 13.17
CA LEU A 346 7.46 -17.80 13.48
C LEU A 346 6.29 -17.70 12.48
N PRO A 347 6.13 -18.66 11.54
CA PRO A 347 5.02 -18.66 10.60
C PRO A 347 3.66 -18.74 11.31
N LEU A 348 2.69 -17.90 10.90
CA LEU A 348 1.33 -17.92 11.50
C LEU A 348 0.66 -19.28 11.36
N LYS A 349 0.88 -19.98 10.25
CA LYS A 349 0.37 -21.34 10.04
C LYS A 349 0.83 -22.31 11.11
N GLU A 350 2.11 -22.26 11.48
CA GLU A 350 2.67 -23.11 12.54
C GLU A 350 2.14 -22.72 13.91
N LEU A 351 2.05 -21.40 14.17
CA LEU A 351 1.46 -20.89 15.40
C LEU A 351 0.01 -21.36 15.56
N TYR A 352 -0.83 -21.18 14.54
CA TYR A 352 -2.25 -21.55 14.61
C TYR A 352 -2.44 -23.07 14.72
N ALA A 353 -1.64 -23.86 14.04
CA ALA A 353 -1.66 -25.31 14.17
C ALA A 353 -1.27 -25.76 15.60
N ALA A 354 -0.24 -25.16 16.18
CA ALA A 354 0.18 -25.46 17.55
C ALA A 354 -0.89 -25.07 18.58
N LEU A 355 -1.49 -23.89 18.42
CA LEU A 355 -2.53 -23.37 19.31
C LEU A 355 -3.86 -24.13 19.19
N GLY A 356 -4.29 -24.46 17.97
CA GLY A 356 -5.50 -25.26 17.73
C GLY A 356 -5.40 -26.68 18.27
N GLY A 357 -4.19 -27.23 18.35
CA GLY A 357 -3.92 -28.56 18.90
C GLY A 357 -3.87 -28.64 20.44
N LEU A 358 -3.98 -27.52 21.18
CA LEU A 358 -3.81 -27.50 22.64
C LEU A 358 -4.89 -28.25 23.43
N GLY A 359 -6.09 -28.42 22.84
CA GLY A 359 -7.24 -28.96 23.60
C GLY A 359 -7.71 -28.06 24.74
N ALA A 360 -7.44 -26.79 24.69
CA ALA A 360 -7.89 -25.80 25.66
C ALA A 360 -9.41 -25.61 25.59
N ARG A 361 -10.03 -25.02 26.62
CA ARG A 361 -11.44 -24.59 26.58
C ARG A 361 -11.65 -23.52 25.54
N SER A 362 -10.69 -22.62 25.45
CA SER A 362 -10.70 -21.53 24.44
C SER A 362 -9.29 -21.05 24.17
N VAL A 363 -9.06 -20.55 22.95
CA VAL A 363 -7.83 -19.91 22.56
C VAL A 363 -8.16 -18.58 21.86
N THR A 364 -7.58 -17.48 22.36
CA THR A 364 -7.69 -16.17 21.75
C THR A 364 -6.31 -15.60 21.44
N VAL A 365 -6.15 -15.11 20.24
CA VAL A 365 -4.90 -14.51 19.77
C VAL A 365 -5.16 -13.04 19.42
N PHE A 366 -4.41 -12.13 20.00
CA PHE A 366 -4.38 -10.72 19.64
C PHE A 366 -3.08 -10.41 18.92
N LEU A 367 -3.17 -9.86 17.71
CA LEU A 367 -2.01 -9.56 16.87
C LEU A 367 -1.98 -8.06 16.53
N ASP A 368 -1.14 -7.31 17.23
CA ASP A 368 -0.81 -5.92 16.83
C ASP A 368 0.42 -5.94 15.92
N ALA A 369 0.22 -6.43 14.72
CA ALA A 369 1.25 -6.58 13.69
C ALA A 369 0.69 -6.29 12.29
N CYS A 370 1.55 -5.74 11.43
CA CYS A 370 1.27 -5.54 10.02
C CYS A 370 1.98 -6.59 9.19
N PHE A 371 1.32 -7.13 8.17
CA PHE A 371 1.92 -8.10 7.25
C PHE A 371 2.15 -7.50 5.85
N THR A 372 2.43 -6.19 5.80
CA THR A 372 2.74 -5.46 4.56
C THR A 372 4.23 -5.35 4.28
N GLY A 373 5.09 -5.72 5.25
CA GLY A 373 6.52 -5.47 5.19
C GLY A 373 6.90 -4.01 5.44
N GLU A 374 6.05 -3.25 6.13
CA GLU A 374 6.26 -1.85 6.53
C GLU A 374 6.15 -1.69 8.05
N THR A 375 6.83 -0.69 8.61
CA THR A 375 6.69 -0.28 10.02
C THR A 375 5.44 0.56 10.24
N ARG A 376 5.12 0.83 11.51
CA ARG A 376 4.04 1.76 11.92
C ARG A 376 4.24 3.18 11.35
N GLU A 377 5.48 3.59 11.03
CA GLU A 377 5.85 4.87 10.43
C GLU A 377 6.00 4.81 8.90
N ASN A 378 5.50 3.74 8.25
CA ASN A 378 5.57 3.49 6.81
C ASN A 378 7.02 3.38 6.26
N ARG A 379 7.96 2.87 7.06
CA ARG A 379 9.30 2.52 6.61
C ARG A 379 9.31 1.08 6.12
N LEU A 380 10.05 0.80 5.06
CA LEU A 380 10.17 -0.56 4.53
C LEU A 380 11.03 -1.43 5.44
N LEU A 381 10.53 -2.62 5.78
CA LEU A 381 11.28 -3.66 6.49
C LEU A 381 12.16 -4.49 5.57
N LEU A 382 11.72 -4.66 4.31
CA LEU A 382 12.41 -5.40 3.26
C LEU A 382 12.60 -4.50 2.05
N ALA A 383 13.74 -4.60 1.38
CA ALA A 383 14.06 -3.80 0.19
C ALA A 383 13.03 -3.95 -0.93
N ASP A 384 12.41 -5.13 -1.06
CA ASP A 384 11.44 -5.49 -2.10
C ASP A 384 9.97 -5.55 -1.62
N SER A 385 9.66 -5.05 -0.41
CA SER A 385 8.33 -5.19 0.20
C SER A 385 7.21 -4.37 -0.46
N ARG A 386 7.54 -3.41 -1.33
CA ARG A 386 6.55 -2.48 -1.95
C ARG A 386 5.43 -3.15 -2.76
N ASN A 387 5.56 -4.44 -3.12
CA ASN A 387 4.63 -5.16 -3.97
C ASN A 387 4.16 -6.50 -3.38
N ILE A 388 4.49 -6.78 -2.12
CA ILE A 388 4.11 -8.05 -1.49
C ILE A 388 2.78 -7.86 -0.78
N MET A 389 1.68 -8.20 -1.46
CA MET A 389 0.38 -8.33 -0.82
C MET A 389 0.13 -9.82 -0.56
N VAL A 390 0.57 -10.32 0.58
CA VAL A 390 0.21 -11.66 1.06
C VAL A 390 -1.03 -11.49 1.92
N VAL A 391 -2.15 -12.04 1.45
CA VAL A 391 -3.35 -12.16 2.27
C VAL A 391 -3.16 -13.40 3.13
N PRO A 392 -3.05 -13.26 4.47
CA PRO A 392 -3.04 -14.43 5.34
C PRO A 392 -4.31 -15.24 5.09
N ARG A 393 -4.16 -16.46 4.62
CA ARG A 393 -5.28 -17.40 4.41
C ARG A 393 -5.20 -18.59 5.37
N GLU A 394 -4.45 -18.44 6.44
CA GLU A 394 -4.36 -19.45 7.46
C GLU A 394 -5.70 -19.54 8.21
N GLU A 395 -6.41 -20.65 8.01
CA GLU A 395 -7.64 -20.93 8.75
C GLU A 395 -7.30 -21.21 10.21
N ALA A 396 -7.81 -20.36 11.09
CA ALA A 396 -7.64 -20.46 12.53
C ALA A 396 -8.64 -21.47 13.12
N SER A 397 -8.56 -22.75 12.72
CA SER A 397 -9.49 -23.76 13.22
C SER A 397 -9.35 -23.96 14.73
N GLY A 398 -10.46 -23.78 15.45
CA GLY A 398 -10.52 -23.97 16.89
C GLY A 398 -9.90 -22.84 17.73
N ILE A 399 -9.49 -21.74 17.13
CA ILE A 399 -8.98 -20.54 17.81
C ILE A 399 -9.72 -19.29 17.34
N VAL A 400 -9.65 -18.22 18.12
CA VAL A 400 -10.14 -16.90 17.72
C VAL A 400 -8.97 -15.96 17.58
N VAL A 401 -8.91 -15.24 16.47
CA VAL A 401 -7.86 -14.28 16.18
C VAL A 401 -8.45 -12.88 16.00
N VAL A 402 -7.90 -11.92 16.71
CA VAL A 402 -8.19 -10.48 16.53
C VAL A 402 -6.90 -9.81 16.05
N SER A 403 -6.89 -9.34 14.80
CA SER A 403 -5.73 -8.71 14.21
C SER A 403 -5.91 -7.21 14.07
N ALA A 404 -4.82 -6.46 14.17
CA ALA A 404 -4.82 -4.99 14.15
C ALA A 404 -5.22 -4.39 12.80
N ALA A 405 -5.03 -5.11 11.70
CA ALA A 405 -5.27 -4.61 10.36
C ALA A 405 -5.65 -5.74 9.42
N ALA A 406 -6.46 -5.40 8.42
CA ALA A 406 -6.72 -6.28 7.29
C ALA A 406 -5.47 -6.44 6.41
N ALA A 407 -5.48 -7.46 5.54
CA ALA A 407 -4.39 -7.71 4.63
C ALA A 407 -4.06 -6.47 3.77
N GLY A 408 -2.79 -6.12 3.68
CA GLY A 408 -2.32 -4.96 2.92
C GLY A 408 -2.48 -3.61 3.61
N GLN A 409 -2.90 -3.58 4.88
CA GLN A 409 -2.99 -2.37 5.70
C GLN A 409 -1.88 -2.32 6.76
N THR A 410 -1.49 -1.10 7.14
CA THR A 410 -0.45 -0.86 8.14
C THR A 410 -1.07 -0.44 9.47
N SER A 411 -0.64 -1.05 10.59
CA SER A 411 -0.98 -0.64 11.94
C SER A 411 -0.34 0.72 12.28
N GLY A 412 -1.03 1.55 13.05
CA GLY A 412 -0.58 2.87 13.49
C GLY A 412 -0.26 2.92 14.98
N ALA A 413 0.28 4.06 15.43
CA ALA A 413 0.55 4.34 16.84
C ALA A 413 -0.08 5.67 17.30
N LEU A 414 -0.40 5.76 18.60
CA LEU A 414 -0.82 6.95 19.33
C LEU A 414 0.36 7.45 20.13
N THR A 415 1.06 8.46 19.61
CA THR A 415 2.29 8.98 20.21
C THR A 415 2.07 9.57 21.61
N ASP A 416 0.96 10.26 21.81
CA ASP A 416 0.58 10.91 23.09
C ASP A 416 0.13 9.88 24.14
N LYS A 417 -0.08 8.65 23.77
CA LYS A 417 -0.50 7.56 24.65
C LYS A 417 0.53 6.43 24.73
N GLU A 418 1.59 6.52 23.94
CA GLU A 418 2.67 5.53 23.89
C GLU A 418 2.18 4.09 23.64
N HIS A 419 1.15 3.96 22.77
CA HIS A 419 0.54 2.69 22.40
C HIS A 419 0.35 2.54 20.89
N GLY A 420 0.29 1.30 20.40
CA GLY A 420 -0.34 0.99 19.12
C GLY A 420 -1.83 1.35 19.12
N ILE A 421 -2.37 1.88 18.02
CA ILE A 421 -3.80 2.26 17.93
C ILE A 421 -4.69 1.06 18.29
N PHE A 422 -4.38 -0.11 17.75
CA PHE A 422 -5.13 -1.33 18.01
C PHE A 422 -5.09 -1.72 19.51
N THR A 423 -3.89 -1.79 20.07
CA THR A 423 -3.72 -2.17 21.47
C THR A 423 -4.41 -1.17 22.40
N TYR A 424 -4.28 0.13 22.15
CA TYR A 424 -4.97 1.16 22.92
C TYR A 424 -6.48 0.90 23.01
N TYR A 425 -7.14 0.63 21.87
CA TYR A 425 -8.59 0.38 21.87
C TYR A 425 -8.96 -1.00 22.40
N VAL A 426 -8.09 -2.00 22.27
CA VAL A 426 -8.28 -3.29 22.97
C VAL A 426 -8.28 -3.09 24.48
N LEU A 427 -7.30 -2.36 25.02
CA LEU A 427 -7.19 -2.08 26.45
C LEU A 427 -8.36 -1.23 26.96
N LYS A 428 -8.73 -0.18 26.21
CA LYS A 428 -9.88 0.67 26.51
C LYS A 428 -11.18 -0.12 26.55
N GLY A 429 -11.37 -1.01 25.58
CA GLY A 429 -12.53 -1.92 25.53
C GLY A 429 -12.55 -2.90 26.69
N LEU A 430 -11.41 -3.52 27.02
CA LEU A 430 -11.26 -4.38 28.22
C LEU A 430 -11.49 -3.59 29.52
N GLY A 431 -11.30 -2.27 29.49
CA GLY A 431 -11.60 -1.37 30.59
C GLY A 431 -13.08 -1.10 30.82
N GLY A 432 -13.96 -1.53 29.88
CA GLY A 432 -15.43 -1.39 29.99
C GLY A 432 -16.08 -0.61 28.87
N GLU A 433 -15.34 0.14 28.08
CA GLU A 433 -15.90 0.98 27.00
C GLU A 433 -16.54 0.18 25.85
N ALA A 434 -16.21 -1.11 25.73
CA ALA A 434 -16.77 -1.98 24.71
C ALA A 434 -18.02 -2.76 25.15
N ASP A 435 -18.46 -2.62 26.41
CA ASP A 435 -19.76 -3.15 26.88
C ASP A 435 -20.92 -2.32 26.33
N GLY A 436 -21.26 -2.58 25.06
CA GLY A 436 -22.25 -1.80 24.32
C GLY A 436 -23.71 -2.02 24.76
N ASN A 437 -24.00 -3.15 25.39
CA ASN A 437 -25.34 -3.50 25.86
C ASN A 437 -25.56 -3.17 27.34
N GLY A 438 -24.49 -2.82 28.09
CA GLY A 438 -24.54 -2.41 29.48
C GLY A 438 -24.82 -3.52 30.47
N ASP A 439 -24.61 -4.80 30.09
CA ASP A 439 -24.91 -5.97 30.93
C ASP A 439 -23.77 -6.31 31.91
N LYS A 440 -22.69 -5.53 31.93
CA LYS A 440 -21.46 -5.70 32.71
C LYS A 440 -20.69 -6.99 32.38
N GLN A 441 -20.87 -7.48 31.20
CA GLN A 441 -20.07 -8.53 30.63
C GLN A 441 -19.50 -8.04 29.29
N LEU A 442 -18.30 -8.37 28.98
CA LEU A 442 -17.69 -8.07 27.71
C LEU A 442 -17.46 -9.36 26.96
N THR A 443 -18.15 -9.53 25.86
CA THR A 443 -17.89 -10.61 24.91
C THR A 443 -16.76 -10.23 23.97
N LEU A 444 -16.13 -11.23 23.37
CA LEU A 444 -15.09 -10.98 22.35
C LEU A 444 -15.67 -10.33 21.09
N SER A 445 -16.94 -10.61 20.77
CA SER A 445 -17.69 -10.00 19.69
C SER A 445 -17.87 -8.48 19.89
N GLU A 446 -18.30 -8.06 21.08
CA GLU A 446 -18.42 -6.64 21.44
C GLU A 446 -17.06 -5.93 21.41
N LEU A 447 -16.03 -6.55 22.00
CA LEU A 447 -14.67 -6.02 21.96
C LEU A 447 -14.20 -5.81 20.51
N ALA A 448 -14.38 -6.81 19.65
CA ALA A 448 -13.94 -6.74 18.26
C ALA A 448 -14.70 -5.66 17.46
N ALA A 449 -16.00 -5.53 17.68
CA ALA A 449 -16.83 -4.51 17.06
C ALA A 449 -16.39 -3.10 17.50
N TYR A 450 -16.19 -2.89 18.80
CA TYR A 450 -15.69 -1.64 19.38
C TYR A 450 -14.30 -1.29 18.81
N VAL A 451 -13.35 -2.22 18.86
CA VAL A 451 -11.99 -2.02 18.36
C VAL A 451 -12.00 -1.70 16.86
N ARG A 452 -12.79 -2.43 16.06
CA ARG A 452 -12.89 -2.19 14.63
C ARG A 452 -13.35 -0.77 14.29
N THR A 453 -14.40 -0.29 14.99
CA THR A 453 -14.94 1.05 14.76
C THR A 453 -13.92 2.12 15.13
N ASN A 454 -13.41 2.08 16.34
CA ASN A 454 -12.55 3.13 16.87
C ASN A 454 -11.16 3.17 16.21
N VAL A 455 -10.57 1.99 15.93
CA VAL A 455 -9.27 1.91 15.22
C VAL A 455 -9.40 2.47 13.80
N LYS A 456 -10.47 2.12 13.08
CA LYS A 456 -10.72 2.65 11.74
C LYS A 456 -10.83 4.18 11.74
N GLU A 457 -11.57 4.74 12.70
CA GLU A 457 -11.75 6.18 12.85
C GLU A 457 -10.44 6.86 13.22
N GLN A 458 -9.74 6.36 14.24
CA GLN A 458 -8.48 6.94 14.69
C GLN A 458 -7.36 6.83 13.63
N ALA A 459 -7.29 5.72 12.90
CA ALA A 459 -6.35 5.57 11.79
C ALA A 459 -6.63 6.56 10.65
N ALA A 460 -7.92 6.85 10.37
CA ALA A 460 -8.30 7.84 9.38
C ALA A 460 -7.83 9.25 9.76
N VAL A 461 -7.90 9.63 11.05
CA VAL A 461 -7.31 10.88 11.56
C VAL A 461 -5.81 10.98 11.25
N ALA A 462 -5.07 9.87 11.43
CA ALA A 462 -3.65 9.79 11.11
C ALA A 462 -3.37 9.61 9.59
N GLY A 463 -4.41 9.68 8.75
CA GLY A 463 -4.27 9.60 7.29
C GLY A 463 -3.93 8.22 6.75
N ARG A 464 -4.32 7.15 7.45
CA ARG A 464 -4.09 5.76 7.05
C ARG A 464 -5.38 4.94 7.10
N GLU A 465 -5.38 3.81 6.44
CA GLU A 465 -6.44 2.82 6.50
C GLU A 465 -5.97 1.66 7.39
N GLN A 466 -6.71 1.43 8.49
CA GLN A 466 -6.46 0.32 9.40
C GLN A 466 -7.81 -0.22 9.87
N ILE A 467 -8.10 -1.46 9.50
CA ILE A 467 -9.38 -2.12 9.81
C ILE A 467 -9.08 -3.42 10.54
N PRO A 468 -9.25 -3.49 11.85
CA PRO A 468 -9.12 -4.73 12.60
C PRO A 468 -10.06 -5.82 12.11
N GLU A 469 -9.59 -7.06 12.15
CA GLU A 469 -10.34 -8.23 11.74
C GLU A 469 -10.49 -9.22 12.89
N LEU A 470 -11.65 -9.89 12.90
CA LEU A 470 -11.97 -11.00 13.80
C LEU A 470 -12.18 -12.26 12.99
N GLN A 471 -11.53 -13.36 13.37
CA GLN A 471 -11.70 -14.69 12.80
C GLN A 471 -12.02 -15.69 13.91
N GLY A 472 -13.01 -16.55 13.71
CA GLY A 472 -13.45 -17.58 14.65
C GLY A 472 -14.71 -17.20 15.42
N ASP A 473 -15.13 -18.08 16.37
CA ASP A 473 -16.32 -17.89 17.18
C ASP A 473 -16.06 -16.98 18.37
N ALA A 474 -16.78 -15.87 18.45
CA ALA A 474 -16.51 -14.75 19.35
C ALA A 474 -17.54 -14.52 20.47
N GLU A 475 -18.48 -15.43 20.67
CA GLU A 475 -19.55 -15.28 21.67
C GLU A 475 -19.09 -15.44 23.13
N ARG A 476 -17.82 -15.63 23.35
CA ARG A 476 -17.25 -15.84 24.68
C ARG A 476 -17.10 -14.55 25.47
N VAL A 477 -17.51 -14.60 26.76
CA VAL A 477 -17.24 -13.53 27.73
C VAL A 477 -15.76 -13.49 28.09
N LEU A 478 -15.14 -12.33 27.92
CA LEU A 478 -13.74 -12.04 28.27
C LEU A 478 -13.60 -11.44 29.67
N VAL A 479 -14.50 -10.51 30.01
CA VAL A 479 -14.50 -9.77 31.28
C VAL A 479 -15.93 -9.72 31.83
N ALA A 480 -16.04 -9.75 33.17
CA ALA A 480 -17.28 -9.44 33.89
C ALA A 480 -16.95 -8.54 35.09
N TRP A 481 -17.65 -7.40 35.22
CA TRP A 481 -17.42 -6.37 36.24
C TRP A 481 -18.34 -6.46 37.45
#